data_e283a7955e0265033c18b39f66ed5e8b
#
_entry.id   e283a7955e0265033c18b39f66ed5e8b
#
_cell.length_a   1.000
_cell.length_b   1.000
_cell.length_c   1.000
_cell.angle_alpha   90.00
_cell.angle_beta   90.00
_cell.angle_gamma   90.00
#
_symmetry.space_group_name_H-M   'P 1'
#
loop_
_entity.id
_entity.type
_entity.pdbx_description
1 polymer ?
#
loop_
_entity_poly.entity_id
_entity_poly.type
_entity_poly.pdbx_seq_one_letter_code
_entity_poly.pdbx_strand_id
1 'polypeptide(L)'
;MATNRLASCIFCKIIKGEIPSFKLVETELSYSFLDIGPLSKGHALVIPKYHAAKLHELPDEYLADAMPIAKRIALAQGAENYNVLQNNGRTAHQEVDHVHFHVIPKPSKDEGLIIDWPAKPMAKEELQNIYEEMKGKL
;
A
#
# COMPACT_ATOMS: atom_id res chain seq x y z
N MET A 1 11.47 -1.87 -20.55
CA MET A 1 10.51 -2.59 -19.71
C MET A 1 9.09 -2.10 -19.98
N ALA A 2 8.20 -3.01 -20.28
CA ALA A 2 6.80 -2.64 -20.51
C ALA A 2 6.17 -2.17 -19.20
N THR A 3 5.66 -0.96 -19.18
CA THR A 3 4.93 -0.43 -18.05
C THR A 3 3.47 -0.30 -18.46
N ASN A 4 2.59 -0.88 -17.66
CA ASN A 4 1.17 -0.71 -17.86
C ASN A 4 0.75 0.59 -17.19
N ARG A 5 0.57 1.65 -17.97
CA ARG A 5 0.19 2.97 -17.45
C ARG A 5 -1.14 3.42 -18.01
N LEU A 6 -1.89 4.14 -17.18
CA LEU A 6 -3.20 4.67 -17.52
C LEU A 6 -3.18 6.19 -17.46
N ALA A 7 -3.48 6.84 -18.60
CA ALA A 7 -3.39 8.29 -18.72
C ALA A 7 -4.30 9.06 -17.75
N SER A 8 -5.43 8.48 -17.35
CA SER A 8 -6.36 9.10 -16.40
C SER A 8 -6.00 8.88 -14.93
N CYS A 9 -5.03 8.01 -14.64
CA CYS A 9 -4.63 7.69 -13.27
C CYS A 9 -3.74 8.78 -12.69
N ILE A 10 -4.12 9.33 -11.54
CA ILE A 10 -3.35 10.38 -10.85
C ILE A 10 -1.94 9.90 -10.49
N PHE A 11 -1.78 8.65 -10.05
CA PHE A 11 -0.47 8.10 -9.70
C PHE A 11 0.40 7.87 -10.94
N CYS A 12 -0.19 7.42 -12.05
CA CYS A 12 0.55 7.33 -13.31
C CYS A 12 1.04 8.71 -13.76
N LYS A 13 0.25 9.76 -13.55
CA LYS A 13 0.63 11.14 -13.86
C LYS A 13 1.77 11.62 -12.97
N ILE A 14 1.76 11.25 -11.70
CA ILE A 14 2.86 11.57 -10.76
C ILE A 14 4.15 10.89 -11.21
N ILE A 15 4.08 9.61 -11.57
CA ILE A 15 5.24 8.86 -12.07
C ILE A 15 5.84 9.50 -13.31
N LYS A 16 5.02 10.00 -14.21
CA LYS A 16 5.46 10.70 -15.42
C LYS A 16 5.99 12.11 -15.17
N GLY A 17 5.75 12.67 -13.99
CA GLY A 17 6.10 14.04 -13.67
C GLY A 17 5.09 15.09 -14.15
N GLU A 18 3.91 14.67 -14.60
CA GLU A 18 2.85 15.59 -15.00
C GLU A 18 2.21 16.29 -13.81
N ILE A 19 2.20 15.63 -12.64
CA ILE A 19 1.73 16.20 -11.39
C ILE A 19 2.92 16.23 -10.43
N PRO A 20 3.22 17.38 -9.81
CA PRO A 20 4.32 17.49 -8.86
C PRO A 20 4.06 16.67 -7.59
N SER A 21 5.13 16.18 -6.99
CA SER A 21 5.07 15.41 -5.75
C SER A 21 6.33 15.66 -4.91
N PHE A 22 6.25 15.34 -3.62
CA PHE A 22 7.41 15.35 -2.74
C PHE A 22 8.07 13.97 -2.80
N LYS A 23 8.85 13.75 -3.84
CA LYS A 23 9.51 12.46 -4.12
C LYS A 23 10.52 12.09 -3.04
N LEU A 24 10.47 10.84 -2.59
CA LEU A 24 11.41 10.28 -1.61
C LEU A 24 12.42 9.36 -2.29
N VAL A 25 11.99 8.18 -2.69
CA VAL A 25 12.84 7.19 -3.35
C VAL A 25 12.19 6.80 -4.67
N GLU A 26 13.01 6.69 -5.69
CA GLU A 26 12.57 6.19 -6.99
C GLU A 26 13.53 5.11 -7.46
N THR A 27 12.97 4.00 -7.93
CA THR A 27 13.71 2.94 -8.59
C THR A 27 13.17 2.77 -10.01
N GLU A 28 13.71 1.81 -10.73
CA GLU A 28 13.19 1.46 -12.06
C GLU A 28 11.74 0.97 -11.98
N LEU A 29 11.33 0.34 -10.89
CA LEU A 29 10.02 -0.31 -10.73
C LEU A 29 9.06 0.42 -9.81
N SER A 30 9.53 1.32 -8.95
CA SER A 30 8.74 1.95 -7.91
C SER A 30 8.99 3.44 -7.78
N TYR A 31 8.01 4.15 -7.25
CA TYR A 31 8.08 5.56 -6.96
C TYR A 31 7.48 5.82 -5.57
N SER A 32 8.13 6.63 -4.76
CA SER A 32 7.62 6.95 -3.44
C SER A 32 7.63 8.45 -3.16
N PHE A 33 6.64 8.91 -2.40
CA PHE A 33 6.43 10.33 -2.14
C PHE A 33 5.61 10.53 -0.87
N LEU A 34 5.63 11.74 -0.34
CA LEU A 34 4.83 12.08 0.83
C LEU A 34 3.36 12.20 0.45
N ASP A 35 2.48 11.68 1.30
CA ASP A 35 1.05 11.90 1.18
C ASP A 35 0.74 13.36 1.53
N ILE A 36 0.00 14.06 0.68
CA ILE A 36 -0.38 15.47 0.90
C ILE A 36 -1.58 15.61 1.84
N GLY A 37 -2.29 14.52 2.11
CA GLY A 37 -3.35 14.45 3.12
C GLY A 37 -2.98 13.46 4.23
N PRO A 38 -1.89 13.69 4.96
CA PRO A 38 -1.31 12.68 5.83
C PRO A 38 -2.17 12.37 7.04
N LEU A 39 -2.19 11.10 7.44
CA LEU A 39 -2.82 10.68 8.71
C LEU A 39 -1.92 11.00 9.91
N SER A 40 -0.62 11.13 9.66
CA SER A 40 0.35 11.57 10.65
C SER A 40 1.56 12.16 9.94
N LYS A 41 2.40 12.88 10.68
CA LYS A 41 3.61 13.49 10.13
C LYS A 41 4.53 12.46 9.50
N GLY A 42 4.83 12.63 8.23
CA GLY A 42 5.71 11.74 7.49
C GLY A 42 5.02 10.57 6.79
N HIS A 43 3.70 10.50 6.83
CA HIS A 43 2.93 9.51 6.07
C HIS A 43 3.36 9.54 4.60
N ALA A 44 3.82 8.40 4.11
CA ALA A 44 4.36 8.27 2.76
C ALA A 44 3.65 7.15 2.00
N LEU A 45 3.76 7.23 0.68
CA LEU A 45 3.22 6.23 -0.24
C LEU A 45 4.35 5.62 -1.06
N VAL A 46 4.26 4.33 -1.30
CA VAL A 46 5.09 3.63 -2.29
C VAL A 46 4.16 3.10 -3.36
N ILE A 47 4.38 3.51 -4.59
CA ILE A 47 3.57 3.07 -5.71
C ILE A 47 4.41 2.33 -6.74
N PRO A 48 3.93 1.17 -7.24
CA PRO A 48 4.57 0.53 -8.38
C PRO A 48 4.42 1.38 -9.64
N LYS A 49 5.42 1.37 -10.51
CA LYS A 49 5.35 2.06 -11.79
C LYS A 49 4.46 1.35 -12.80
N TYR A 50 4.11 0.11 -12.55
CA TYR A 50 3.14 -0.65 -13.31
C TYR A 50 1.74 -0.33 -12.81
N HIS A 51 0.84 0.08 -13.69
CA HIS A 51 -0.55 0.33 -13.30
C HIS A 51 -1.30 -0.98 -13.13
N ALA A 52 -1.71 -1.26 -11.91
CA ALA A 52 -2.64 -2.32 -11.57
C ALA A 52 -3.59 -1.77 -10.51
N ALA A 53 -4.88 -2.07 -10.62
CA ALA A 53 -5.85 -1.57 -9.67
C ALA A 53 -5.73 -2.29 -8.32
N LYS A 54 -5.49 -3.59 -8.35
CA LYS A 54 -5.44 -4.43 -7.14
C LYS A 54 -4.16 -5.25 -7.06
N LEU A 55 -3.80 -5.63 -5.86
CA LEU A 55 -2.55 -6.31 -5.55
C LEU A 55 -2.29 -7.55 -6.40
N HIS A 56 -3.30 -8.39 -6.57
CA HIS A 56 -3.15 -9.66 -7.30
C HIS A 56 -2.98 -9.47 -8.81
N GLU A 57 -3.21 -8.28 -9.32
CA GLU A 57 -3.00 -7.93 -10.73
C GLU A 57 -1.59 -7.40 -11.00
N LEU A 58 -0.80 -7.16 -9.94
CA LEU A 58 0.54 -6.61 -10.04
C LEU A 58 1.56 -7.74 -10.24
N PRO A 59 2.47 -7.63 -11.24
CA PRO A 59 3.54 -8.61 -11.37
C PRO A 59 4.42 -8.67 -10.12
N ASP A 60 4.88 -9.88 -9.79
CA ASP A 60 5.64 -10.15 -8.56
C ASP A 60 6.89 -9.28 -8.40
N GLU A 61 7.58 -8.98 -9.49
CA GLU A 61 8.78 -8.14 -9.45
C GLU A 61 8.52 -6.74 -8.90
N TYR A 62 7.33 -6.18 -9.17
CA TYR A 62 6.93 -4.88 -8.63
C TYR A 62 6.61 -4.96 -7.15
N LEU A 63 6.03 -6.06 -6.69
CA LEU A 63 5.80 -6.31 -5.27
C LEU A 63 7.13 -6.44 -4.53
N ALA A 64 8.04 -7.21 -5.08
CA ALA A 64 9.36 -7.44 -4.48
C ALA A 64 10.17 -6.15 -4.35
N ASP A 65 10.01 -5.22 -5.30
CA ASP A 65 10.72 -3.93 -5.27
C ASP A 65 10.12 -2.96 -4.25
N ALA A 66 8.80 -2.97 -4.09
CA ALA A 66 8.10 -1.98 -3.27
C ALA A 66 8.36 -2.14 -1.76
N MET A 67 8.38 -3.35 -1.25
CA MET A 67 8.48 -3.58 0.20
C MET A 67 9.82 -3.17 0.80
N PRO A 68 10.97 -3.43 0.18
CA PRO A 68 12.24 -2.86 0.67
C PRO A 68 12.24 -1.33 0.72
N ILE A 69 11.55 -0.66 -0.20
CA ILE A 69 11.42 0.80 -0.17
C ILE A 69 10.57 1.24 1.02
N ALA A 70 9.46 0.55 1.27
CA ALA A 70 8.62 0.83 2.44
C ALA A 70 9.43 0.70 3.74
N LYS A 71 10.29 -0.31 3.83
CA LYS A 71 11.20 -0.50 4.95
C LYS A 71 12.16 0.69 5.11
N ARG A 72 12.77 1.15 4.02
CA ARG A 72 13.67 2.31 4.04
C ARG A 72 12.95 3.57 4.52
N ILE A 73 11.73 3.78 4.07
CA ILE A 73 10.90 4.92 4.48
C ILE A 73 10.58 4.84 5.96
N ALA A 74 10.19 3.67 6.46
CA ALA A 74 9.93 3.47 7.89
C ALA A 74 11.14 3.82 8.75
N LEU A 75 12.33 3.40 8.33
CA LEU A 75 13.58 3.76 9.00
C LEU A 75 13.82 5.27 9.00
N ALA A 76 13.59 5.92 7.85
CA ALA A 76 13.76 7.36 7.71
C ALA A 76 12.75 8.16 8.56
N GLN A 77 11.53 7.65 8.72
CA GLN A 77 10.51 8.27 9.57
C GLN A 77 10.92 8.27 11.05
N GLY A 78 11.71 7.29 11.47
CA GLY A 78 12.17 7.20 12.85
C GLY A 78 11.07 6.89 13.86
N ALA A 79 9.91 6.44 13.41
CA ALA A 79 8.80 6.10 14.29
C ALA A 79 9.01 4.71 14.89
N GLU A 80 8.81 4.61 16.21
CA GLU A 80 8.88 3.32 16.89
C GLU A 80 7.72 2.42 16.46
N ASN A 81 6.54 3.02 16.29
CA ASN A 81 5.33 2.31 15.84
C ASN A 81 4.86 2.89 14.53
N TYR A 82 4.48 2.03 13.60
CA TYR A 82 3.95 2.45 12.31
C TYR A 82 3.14 1.32 11.67
N ASN A 83 2.29 1.69 10.72
CA ASN A 83 1.53 0.72 9.95
C ASN A 83 1.96 0.77 8.48
N VAL A 84 2.01 -0.39 7.86
CA VAL A 84 2.09 -0.52 6.41
C VAL A 84 0.73 -1.01 5.96
N LEU A 85 0.04 -0.22 5.13
CA LEU A 85 -1.33 -0.46 4.74
C LEU A 85 -1.46 -0.53 3.23
N GLN A 86 -2.14 -1.52 2.71
CA GLN A 86 -2.46 -1.63 1.31
C GLN A 86 -3.92 -2.06 1.17
N ASN A 87 -4.70 -1.32 0.39
CA ASN A 87 -6.14 -1.54 0.26
C ASN A 87 -6.49 -1.97 -1.17
N ASN A 88 -7.42 -2.91 -1.29
CA ASN A 88 -7.88 -3.43 -2.57
C ASN A 88 -9.40 -3.32 -2.67
N GLY A 89 -9.86 -2.37 -3.48
CA GLY A 89 -11.29 -2.13 -3.71
C GLY A 89 -11.88 -1.07 -2.78
N ARG A 90 -12.95 -0.45 -3.22
CA ARG A 90 -13.63 0.66 -2.51
C ARG A 90 -14.11 0.25 -1.12
N THR A 91 -14.71 -0.94 -1.00
CA THR A 91 -15.19 -1.44 0.28
C THR A 91 -14.06 -1.64 1.28
N ALA A 92 -12.86 -1.93 0.79
CA ALA A 92 -11.65 -2.05 1.61
C ALA A 92 -10.88 -0.72 1.70
N HIS A 93 -11.54 0.40 1.42
CA HIS A 93 -11.00 1.76 1.60
C HIS A 93 -9.94 2.19 0.59
N GLN A 94 -9.90 1.58 -0.58
CA GLN A 94 -9.03 2.02 -1.66
C GLN A 94 -9.63 3.22 -2.38
N GLU A 95 -8.99 4.38 -2.29
CA GLU A 95 -9.48 5.61 -2.92
C GLU A 95 -8.94 5.82 -4.33
N VAL A 96 -7.70 5.40 -4.59
CA VAL A 96 -7.09 5.49 -5.91
C VAL A 96 -6.89 4.09 -6.49
N ASP A 97 -7.39 3.86 -7.70
CA ASP A 97 -7.35 2.56 -8.37
C ASP A 97 -6.00 2.29 -9.03
N HIS A 98 -4.97 2.36 -8.23
CA HIS A 98 -3.59 2.04 -8.56
C HIS A 98 -2.95 1.55 -7.28
N VAL A 99 -2.40 0.35 -7.29
CA VAL A 99 -1.80 -0.25 -6.09
C VAL A 99 -0.84 0.71 -5.42
N HIS A 100 -1.01 0.90 -4.12
CA HIS A 100 -0.10 1.73 -3.33
C HIS A 100 -0.02 1.22 -1.90
N PHE A 101 1.16 1.37 -1.33
CA PHE A 101 1.45 0.98 0.04
C PHE A 101 1.64 2.24 0.86
N HIS A 102 0.85 2.39 1.92
CA HIS A 102 1.02 3.46 2.89
C HIS A 102 2.05 3.05 3.93
N VAL A 103 2.92 3.97 4.30
CA VAL A 103 3.82 3.81 5.45
C VAL A 103 3.46 4.95 6.40
N ILE A 104 2.78 4.61 7.49
CA ILE A 104 2.09 5.57 8.35
C ILE A 104 2.65 5.52 9.75
N PRO A 105 3.39 6.53 10.20
CA PRO A 105 3.84 6.60 11.59
C PRO A 105 2.65 6.61 12.57
N LYS A 106 2.81 5.92 13.69
CA LYS A 106 1.83 5.89 14.77
C LYS A 106 2.46 6.42 16.05
N PRO A 107 2.66 7.75 16.15
CA PRO A 107 3.37 8.32 17.30
C PRO A 107 2.56 8.33 18.58
N SER A 108 1.23 8.25 18.46
CA SER A 108 0.33 8.21 19.61
C SER A 108 -0.94 7.47 19.24
N LYS A 109 -1.77 7.20 20.24
CA LYS A 109 -3.06 6.53 20.04
C LYS A 109 -3.98 7.32 19.11
N ASP A 110 -3.89 8.64 19.13
CA ASP A 110 -4.80 9.53 18.41
C ASP A 110 -4.27 9.97 17.04
N GLU A 111 -3.03 9.65 16.72
CA GLU A 111 -2.40 10.01 15.46
C GLU A 111 -2.12 8.78 14.62
N GLY A 112 -2.10 8.96 13.30
CA GLY A 112 -1.86 7.89 12.35
C GLY A 112 -3.12 7.09 12.06
N LEU A 113 -2.94 5.84 11.66
CA LEU A 113 -4.06 4.98 11.30
C LEU A 113 -4.89 4.63 12.55
N ILE A 114 -6.16 4.99 12.53
CA ILE A 114 -7.08 4.64 13.61
C ILE A 114 -7.61 3.24 13.36
N ILE A 115 -7.31 2.33 14.27
CA ILE A 115 -7.68 0.93 14.15
C ILE A 115 -8.73 0.60 15.20
N ASP A 116 -9.91 0.21 14.72
CA ASP A 116 -11.01 -0.18 15.57
C ASP A 116 -11.85 -1.22 14.81
N TRP A 117 -11.27 -2.38 14.59
CA TRP A 117 -11.94 -3.44 13.87
C TRP A 117 -12.49 -4.51 14.83
N PRO A 118 -13.79 -4.85 14.69
CA PRO A 118 -14.46 -5.78 15.58
C PRO A 118 -14.19 -7.23 15.16
N ALA A 119 -13.12 -7.81 15.68
CA ALA A 119 -12.84 -9.21 15.44
C ALA A 119 -13.89 -10.07 16.14
N LYS A 120 -14.42 -11.06 15.43
CA LYS A 120 -15.40 -11.99 15.97
C LYS A 120 -14.83 -13.40 15.97
N PRO A 121 -14.89 -14.12 17.11
CA PRO A 121 -14.46 -15.52 17.14
C PRO A 121 -15.33 -16.36 16.21
N MET A 122 -14.72 -17.36 15.62
CA MET A 122 -15.39 -18.32 14.74
C MET A 122 -15.22 -19.71 15.32
N ALA A 123 -16.25 -20.55 15.20
CA ALA A 123 -16.20 -21.93 15.67
C ALA A 123 -15.08 -22.71 14.94
N LYS A 124 -14.41 -23.57 15.69
CA LYS A 124 -13.29 -24.38 15.16
C LYS A 124 -13.69 -25.17 13.92
N GLU A 125 -14.90 -25.71 13.90
CA GLU A 125 -15.43 -26.48 12.78
C GLU A 125 -15.56 -25.65 11.51
N GLU A 126 -16.05 -24.41 11.64
CA GLU A 126 -16.14 -23.47 10.52
C GLU A 126 -14.76 -23.08 10.02
N LEU A 127 -13.81 -22.83 10.93
CA LEU A 127 -12.43 -22.53 10.56
C LEU A 127 -11.79 -23.69 9.79
N GLN A 128 -12.06 -24.93 10.22
CA GLN A 128 -11.54 -26.11 9.54
C GLN A 128 -12.05 -26.20 8.11
N ASN A 129 -13.34 -25.93 7.90
CA ASN A 129 -13.96 -25.95 6.58
C ASN A 129 -13.36 -24.87 5.66
N ILE A 130 -13.19 -23.67 6.18
CA ILE A 130 -12.58 -22.55 5.43
C ILE A 130 -11.13 -22.87 5.09
N TYR A 131 -10.39 -23.42 6.05
CA TYR A 131 -9.00 -23.83 5.85
C TYR A 131 -8.86 -24.84 4.71
N GLU A 132 -9.69 -25.88 4.72
CA GLU A 132 -9.65 -26.91 3.67
C GLU A 132 -9.99 -26.34 2.30
N GLU A 133 -11.01 -25.49 2.22
CA GLU A 133 -11.42 -24.84 0.98
C GLU A 133 -10.30 -23.96 0.41
N MET A 134 -9.72 -23.10 1.24
CA MET A 134 -8.64 -22.22 0.83
C MET A 134 -7.39 -23.00 0.44
N LYS A 135 -7.04 -23.99 1.23
CA LYS A 135 -5.88 -24.84 0.98
C LYS A 135 -5.96 -25.50 -0.38
N GLY A 136 -7.15 -25.93 -0.77
CA GLY A 136 -7.39 -26.55 -2.07
C GLY A 136 -7.23 -25.61 -3.27
N LYS A 137 -7.23 -24.30 -3.04
CA LYS A 137 -7.07 -23.27 -4.08
C LYS A 137 -5.64 -22.72 -4.17
N LEU A 138 -4.81 -23.05 -3.22
CA LEU A 138 -3.42 -22.61 -3.17
C LEU A 138 -2.50 -23.66 -3.80
#